data_7948463529f3a8987055ed40908d4397
#
_entry.id   7948463529f3a8987055ed40908d4397
#
_cell.length_a   1.000
_cell.length_b   1.000
_cell.length_c   1.000
_cell.angle_alpha   90.00
_cell.angle_beta   90.00
_cell.angle_gamma   90.00
#
_symmetry.space_group_name_H-M   'P 1'
#
loop_
_entity.id
_entity.type
_entity.pdbx_description
1 polymer ?
#
loop_
_entity_poly.entity_id
_entity_poly.type
_entity_poly.pdbx_seq_one_letter_code
_entity_poly.pdbx_strand_id
1 'polypeptide(L)'
;IRRPPRSTPLYSSAASDVYKRQQQMLGYFWRPEEVSLQKDRADYETLRPEQKHIYTSNLKYQIMLDSVQGRAPGIALAPYCSIPELEGAMNIWQTMEMIHSRSYTYIIKNIYPDPSDVFDTIIDDENILERAASVTAAYDDFLNSAQEWGNGNWWKEGWKDTPQHQAEIKEVKRKLYRAVANVNILEGIRFYVSFACSFAFGELKMMEGSAKIVSLIARDENQHLVVTQTILDKWKKGDDPVMQEIIKEEEEWLYSAFAKCVDEEKRWAEYLFRDGSMIGLNEKLLSQYVEWIANKLSLIHISEPTRPERISYAVFCLK
;
A
#
# COMPACT_ATOMS: atom_id res chain seq x y z
N ILE A 1 -17.56 -26.05 -9.36
CA ILE A 1 -17.70 -24.77 -8.67
C ILE A 1 -19.17 -24.39 -8.71
N ARG A 2 -19.92 -24.59 -7.62
CA ARG A 2 -21.32 -24.13 -7.51
C ARG A 2 -21.24 -22.64 -7.15
N ARG A 3 -21.73 -21.78 -8.05
CA ARG A 3 -21.96 -20.38 -7.75
C ARG A 3 -22.93 -20.27 -6.56
N PRO A 4 -22.66 -19.39 -5.59
CA PRO A 4 -23.65 -19.10 -4.56
C PRO A 4 -24.97 -18.61 -5.19
N PRO A 5 -26.13 -18.85 -4.56
CA PRO A 5 -27.40 -18.39 -5.10
C PRO A 5 -27.35 -16.87 -5.31
N ARG A 6 -27.78 -16.43 -6.49
CA ARG A 6 -27.94 -15.01 -6.79
C ARG A 6 -28.92 -14.43 -5.78
N SER A 7 -28.39 -13.69 -4.79
CA SER A 7 -29.23 -12.79 -4.02
C SER A 7 -29.84 -11.78 -5.01
N THR A 8 -31.12 -11.52 -4.91
CA THR A 8 -31.81 -10.42 -5.60
C THR A 8 -30.95 -9.16 -5.53
N PRO A 9 -30.86 -8.35 -6.60
CA PRO A 9 -30.03 -7.14 -6.62
C PRO A 9 -30.68 -6.05 -5.75
N LEU A 10 -30.51 -6.16 -4.47
CA LEU A 10 -30.47 -5.00 -3.61
C LEU A 10 -29.11 -4.39 -3.88
N TYR A 11 -29.09 -3.32 -4.68
CA TYR A 11 -27.94 -2.47 -4.82
C TYR A 11 -27.59 -1.98 -3.42
N SER A 12 -26.70 -2.71 -2.74
CA SER A 12 -26.19 -2.24 -1.47
C SER A 12 -25.43 -0.95 -1.72
N SER A 13 -25.51 -0.01 -0.82
CA SER A 13 -24.73 1.23 -0.91
C SER A 13 -23.24 0.92 -1.07
N ALA A 14 -22.77 -0.22 -0.55
CA ALA A 14 -21.41 -0.74 -0.69
C ALA A 14 -21.03 -1.09 -2.14
N ALA A 15 -21.87 -1.85 -2.85
CA ALA A 15 -21.62 -2.17 -4.26
C ALA A 15 -21.60 -0.90 -5.12
N SER A 16 -22.49 0.06 -4.83
CA SER A 16 -22.51 1.37 -5.50
C SER A 16 -21.23 2.18 -5.28
N ASP A 17 -20.68 2.20 -4.07
CA ASP A 17 -19.46 2.94 -3.76
C ASP A 17 -18.23 2.28 -4.40
N VAL A 18 -18.13 0.96 -4.34
CA VAL A 18 -17.06 0.21 -5.01
C VAL A 18 -17.14 0.37 -6.53
N TYR A 19 -18.34 0.31 -7.12
CA TYR A 19 -18.54 0.55 -8.55
C TYR A 19 -18.07 1.94 -8.98
N LYS A 20 -18.40 2.99 -8.22
CA LYS A 20 -17.91 4.35 -8.51
C LYS A 20 -16.39 4.41 -8.49
N ARG A 21 -15.74 3.76 -7.53
CA ARG A 21 -14.26 3.67 -7.47
C ARG A 21 -13.69 2.92 -8.66
N GLN A 22 -14.29 1.81 -9.03
CA GLN A 22 -13.94 1.07 -10.24
C GLN A 22 -13.97 1.97 -11.48
N GLN A 23 -15.05 2.74 -11.69
CA GLN A 23 -15.17 3.66 -12.81
C GLN A 23 -14.12 4.78 -12.74
N GLN A 24 -13.82 5.29 -11.56
CA GLN A 24 -12.80 6.31 -11.36
C GLN A 24 -11.40 5.77 -11.69
N MET A 25 -11.05 4.58 -11.23
CA MET A 25 -9.78 3.91 -11.56
C MET A 25 -9.63 3.68 -13.06
N LEU A 26 -10.67 3.21 -13.74
CA LEU A 26 -10.68 3.06 -15.21
C LEU A 26 -10.42 4.38 -15.95
N GLY A 27 -10.93 5.50 -15.42
CA GLY A 27 -10.69 6.83 -15.97
C GLY A 27 -9.27 7.36 -15.75
N TYR A 28 -8.46 6.69 -14.90
CA TYR A 28 -7.10 7.09 -14.58
C TYR A 28 -6.04 6.37 -15.39
N PHE A 29 -6.41 5.60 -16.40
CA PHE A 29 -5.45 4.90 -17.25
C PHE A 29 -4.42 5.86 -17.86
N TRP A 30 -3.15 5.49 -17.77
CA TRP A 30 -2.01 6.23 -18.29
C TRP A 30 -0.85 5.28 -18.64
N ARG A 31 0.15 5.80 -19.33
CA ARG A 31 1.36 5.05 -19.68
C ARG A 31 2.60 5.86 -19.36
N PRO A 32 3.67 5.26 -18.82
CA PRO A 32 4.90 5.97 -18.48
C PRO A 32 5.55 6.66 -19.68
N GLU A 33 5.39 6.10 -20.88
CA GLU A 33 5.92 6.66 -22.12
C GLU A 33 5.33 8.02 -22.51
N GLU A 34 4.24 8.45 -21.86
CA GLU A 34 3.66 9.78 -22.04
C GLU A 34 4.48 10.89 -21.36
N VAL A 35 5.45 10.51 -20.52
CA VAL A 35 6.33 11.45 -19.79
C VAL A 35 7.75 11.34 -20.33
N SER A 36 8.33 12.47 -20.77
CA SER A 36 9.73 12.52 -21.21
C SER A 36 10.68 12.52 -20.01
N LEU A 37 11.73 11.70 -20.09
CA LEU A 37 12.81 11.61 -19.09
C LEU A 37 14.17 12.11 -19.61
N GLN A 38 14.20 12.80 -20.75
CA GLN A 38 15.46 13.29 -21.32
C GLN A 38 16.18 14.27 -20.39
N LYS A 39 15.41 15.18 -19.78
CA LYS A 39 15.95 16.12 -18.79
C LYS A 39 16.45 15.39 -17.55
N ASP A 40 15.70 14.40 -17.07
CA ASP A 40 16.01 13.63 -15.86
C ASP A 40 17.36 12.90 -16.00
N ARG A 41 17.68 12.38 -17.18
CA ARG A 41 18.99 11.76 -17.44
C ARG A 41 20.12 12.76 -17.25
N ALA A 42 19.99 13.96 -17.84
CA ALA A 42 20.99 15.03 -17.69
C ALA A 42 21.07 15.54 -16.24
N ASP A 43 19.91 15.68 -15.57
CA ASP A 43 19.85 16.06 -14.17
C ASP A 43 20.58 15.04 -13.30
N TYR A 44 20.35 13.73 -13.51
CA TYR A 44 20.95 12.65 -12.73
C TYR A 44 22.48 12.67 -12.79
N GLU A 45 23.06 12.96 -13.96
CA GLU A 45 24.52 13.08 -14.10
C GLU A 45 25.09 14.18 -13.20
N THR A 46 24.35 15.27 -12.98
CA THR A 46 24.77 16.44 -12.21
C THR A 46 24.42 16.36 -10.72
N LEU A 47 23.63 15.37 -10.30
CA LEU A 47 23.30 15.16 -8.89
C LEU A 47 24.55 14.89 -8.07
N ARG A 48 24.61 15.50 -6.86
CA ARG A 48 25.65 15.21 -5.88
C ARG A 48 25.51 13.77 -5.37
N PRO A 49 26.60 13.16 -4.86
CA PRO A 49 26.56 11.76 -4.39
C PRO A 49 25.43 11.45 -3.42
N GLU A 50 25.20 12.32 -2.42
CA GLU A 50 24.13 12.17 -1.45
C GLU A 50 22.73 12.26 -2.09
N GLN A 51 22.55 13.08 -3.11
CA GLN A 51 21.30 13.18 -3.86
C GLN A 51 21.05 11.92 -4.71
N LYS A 52 22.11 11.37 -5.34
CA LYS A 52 22.03 10.10 -6.05
C LYS A 52 21.67 8.96 -5.12
N HIS A 53 22.25 8.94 -3.90
CA HIS A 53 21.89 7.95 -2.89
C HIS A 53 20.40 8.04 -2.53
N ILE A 54 19.90 9.23 -2.19
CA ILE A 54 18.48 9.45 -1.85
C ILE A 54 17.57 9.01 -3.00
N TYR A 55 17.85 9.45 -4.23
CA TYR A 55 17.03 9.15 -5.39
C TYR A 55 17.00 7.66 -5.71
N THR A 56 18.18 7.01 -5.80
CA THR A 56 18.32 5.61 -6.18
C THR A 56 17.75 4.67 -5.11
N SER A 57 18.06 4.93 -3.82
CA SER A 57 17.55 4.11 -2.71
C SER A 57 16.03 4.20 -2.63
N ASN A 58 15.48 5.40 -2.80
CA ASN A 58 14.04 5.61 -2.78
C ASN A 58 13.34 4.90 -3.97
N LEU A 59 13.94 4.94 -5.16
CA LEU A 59 13.43 4.23 -6.33
C LEU A 59 13.45 2.70 -6.14
N LYS A 60 14.55 2.16 -5.60
CA LYS A 60 14.66 0.73 -5.23
C LYS A 60 13.59 0.32 -4.23
N TYR A 61 13.35 1.16 -3.22
CA TYR A 61 12.32 0.91 -2.22
C TYR A 61 10.93 0.83 -2.85
N GLN A 62 10.56 1.78 -3.70
CA GLN A 62 9.28 1.78 -4.43
C GLN A 62 9.14 0.51 -5.28
N ILE A 63 10.16 0.12 -6.03
CA ILE A 63 10.15 -1.09 -6.85
C ILE A 63 9.89 -2.33 -5.99
N MET A 64 10.54 -2.43 -4.84
CA MET A 64 10.37 -3.58 -3.95
C MET A 64 8.96 -3.67 -3.38
N LEU A 65 8.39 -2.54 -2.94
CA LEU A 65 7.01 -2.51 -2.44
C LEU A 65 6.01 -2.91 -3.52
N ASP A 66 6.10 -2.34 -4.72
CA ASP A 66 5.21 -2.65 -5.84
C ASP A 66 5.40 -4.08 -6.36
N SER A 67 6.60 -4.66 -6.23
CA SER A 67 6.83 -6.06 -6.59
C SER A 67 6.05 -7.03 -5.70
N VAL A 68 5.86 -6.68 -4.43
CA VAL A 68 5.02 -7.43 -3.47
C VAL A 68 3.55 -7.12 -3.71
N GLN A 69 3.20 -5.83 -3.79
CA GLN A 69 1.83 -5.36 -3.92
C GLN A 69 1.21 -5.70 -5.28
N GLY A 70 1.99 -5.66 -6.38
CA GLY A 70 1.48 -5.78 -7.74
C GLY A 70 0.79 -7.10 -8.09
N ARG A 71 0.95 -8.14 -7.29
CA ARG A 71 0.27 -9.44 -7.47
C ARG A 71 -0.79 -9.72 -6.41
N ALA A 72 -0.65 -9.11 -5.27
CA ALA A 72 -1.41 -9.46 -4.08
C ALA A 72 -2.92 -9.23 -4.20
N PRO A 73 -3.45 -8.13 -4.77
CA PRO A 73 -4.88 -7.96 -4.93
C PRO A 73 -5.54 -9.08 -5.73
N GLY A 74 -4.91 -9.52 -6.83
CA GLY A 74 -5.44 -10.58 -7.68
C GLY A 74 -5.29 -11.99 -7.10
N ILE A 75 -4.20 -12.28 -6.40
CA ILE A 75 -3.89 -13.61 -5.87
C ILE A 75 -4.49 -13.80 -4.48
N ALA A 76 -4.34 -12.81 -3.61
CA ALA A 76 -4.70 -12.94 -2.20
C ALA A 76 -6.11 -12.44 -1.88
N LEU A 77 -6.65 -11.45 -2.59
CA LEU A 77 -7.92 -10.82 -2.23
C LEU A 77 -9.05 -11.16 -3.20
N ALA A 78 -8.84 -11.07 -4.50
CA ALA A 78 -9.89 -11.29 -5.51
C ALA A 78 -10.60 -12.66 -5.40
N PRO A 79 -9.92 -13.79 -5.14
CA PRO A 79 -10.55 -15.09 -5.01
C PRO A 79 -11.57 -15.18 -3.86
N TYR A 80 -11.44 -14.32 -2.87
CA TYR A 80 -12.31 -14.27 -1.67
C TYR A 80 -13.38 -13.18 -1.75
N CYS A 81 -13.44 -12.43 -2.86
CA CYS A 81 -14.50 -11.45 -3.09
C CYS A 81 -15.79 -12.14 -3.49
N SER A 82 -16.84 -11.99 -2.69
CA SER A 82 -18.19 -12.49 -3.00
C SER A 82 -19.03 -11.48 -3.82
N ILE A 83 -18.57 -10.24 -3.95
CA ILE A 83 -19.24 -9.14 -4.63
C ILE A 83 -18.52 -8.90 -5.97
N PRO A 84 -19.18 -9.07 -7.13
CA PRO A 84 -18.55 -8.92 -8.45
C PRO A 84 -17.92 -7.52 -8.67
N GLU A 85 -18.52 -6.48 -8.11
CA GLU A 85 -18.00 -5.11 -8.19
C GLU A 85 -16.66 -4.98 -7.46
N LEU A 86 -16.50 -5.65 -6.33
CA LEU A 86 -15.23 -5.66 -5.58
C LEU A 86 -14.17 -6.47 -6.31
N GLU A 87 -14.52 -7.63 -6.86
CA GLU A 87 -13.62 -8.44 -7.70
C GLU A 87 -13.14 -7.63 -8.91
N GLY A 88 -14.04 -6.91 -9.59
CA GLY A 88 -13.70 -6.01 -10.68
C GLY A 88 -12.77 -4.88 -10.26
N ALA A 89 -12.96 -4.31 -9.08
CA ALA A 89 -12.08 -3.29 -8.53
C ALA A 89 -10.66 -3.84 -8.24
N MET A 90 -10.55 -5.08 -7.70
CA MET A 90 -9.27 -5.75 -7.47
C MET A 90 -8.51 -6.01 -8.79
N ASN A 91 -9.21 -6.38 -9.85
CA ASN A 91 -8.60 -6.61 -11.16
C ASN A 91 -8.05 -5.31 -11.79
N ILE A 92 -8.76 -4.20 -11.62
CA ILE A 92 -8.27 -2.90 -12.10
C ILE A 92 -7.11 -2.44 -11.23
N TRP A 93 -7.17 -2.59 -9.92
CA TRP A 93 -6.07 -2.31 -9.01
C TRP A 93 -4.81 -3.04 -9.46
N GLN A 94 -4.87 -4.34 -9.66
CA GLN A 94 -3.73 -5.12 -10.16
C GLN A 94 -3.20 -4.61 -11.52
N THR A 95 -4.07 -4.12 -12.38
CA THR A 95 -3.66 -3.51 -13.65
C THR A 95 -2.90 -2.20 -13.44
N MET A 96 -3.31 -1.37 -12.46
CA MET A 96 -2.61 -0.15 -12.10
C MET A 96 -1.22 -0.44 -11.54
N GLU A 97 -1.10 -1.44 -10.65
CA GLU A 97 0.20 -1.89 -10.12
C GLU A 97 1.16 -2.36 -11.23
N MET A 98 0.64 -3.01 -12.27
CA MET A 98 1.45 -3.35 -13.44
C MET A 98 1.95 -2.10 -14.17
N ILE A 99 1.15 -1.03 -14.24
CA ILE A 99 1.59 0.25 -14.82
C ILE A 99 2.67 0.88 -13.94
N HIS A 100 2.54 0.82 -12.61
CA HIS A 100 3.54 1.31 -11.66
C HIS A 100 4.88 0.58 -11.84
N SER A 101 4.87 -0.74 -11.85
CA SER A 101 6.07 -1.58 -12.08
C SER A 101 6.75 -1.26 -13.42
N ARG A 102 5.97 -1.09 -14.49
CA ARG A 102 6.50 -0.65 -15.80
C ARG A 102 7.11 0.74 -15.74
N SER A 103 6.54 1.62 -14.94
CA SER A 103 6.98 3.00 -14.79
C SER A 103 8.36 3.09 -14.16
N TYR A 104 8.63 2.31 -13.12
CA TYR A 104 9.98 2.23 -12.55
C TYR A 104 10.99 1.65 -13.54
N THR A 105 10.61 0.60 -14.27
CA THR A 105 11.45 0.05 -15.33
C THR A 105 11.75 1.10 -16.41
N TYR A 106 10.76 1.91 -16.79
CA TYR A 106 10.92 2.99 -17.75
C TYR A 106 11.85 4.09 -17.22
N ILE A 107 11.71 4.49 -15.95
CA ILE A 107 12.60 5.46 -15.30
C ILE A 107 14.05 4.94 -15.34
N ILE A 108 14.28 3.71 -14.85
CA ILE A 108 15.63 3.15 -14.75
C ILE A 108 16.29 3.06 -16.13
N LYS A 109 15.59 2.52 -17.13
CA LYS A 109 16.12 2.37 -18.48
C LYS A 109 16.45 3.70 -19.19
N ASN A 110 15.80 4.79 -18.81
CA ASN A 110 16.03 6.09 -19.43
C ASN A 110 17.07 6.93 -18.69
N ILE A 111 17.29 6.69 -17.41
CA ILE A 111 18.15 7.53 -16.56
C ILE A 111 19.53 6.89 -16.35
N TYR A 112 19.57 5.59 -16.02
CA TYR A 112 20.82 4.92 -15.67
C TYR A 112 21.56 4.44 -16.92
N PRO A 113 22.90 4.59 -16.97
CA PRO A 113 23.72 4.03 -18.05
C PRO A 113 23.61 2.51 -18.15
N ASP A 114 23.62 1.82 -17.00
CA ASP A 114 23.37 0.40 -16.87
C ASP A 114 22.19 0.15 -15.89
N PRO A 115 21.03 -0.30 -16.37
CA PRO A 115 19.90 -0.64 -15.54
C PRO A 115 20.16 -1.73 -14.49
N SER A 116 21.13 -2.63 -14.74
CA SER A 116 21.47 -3.72 -13.80
C SER A 116 22.07 -3.19 -12.49
N ASP A 117 22.75 -2.05 -12.50
CA ASP A 117 23.27 -1.39 -11.31
C ASP A 117 22.17 -1.10 -10.26
N VAL A 118 20.92 -0.96 -10.72
CA VAL A 118 19.78 -0.76 -9.85
C VAL A 118 19.04 -2.07 -9.55
N PHE A 119 18.65 -2.81 -10.60
CA PHE A 119 17.82 -4.00 -10.45
C PHE A 119 18.50 -5.12 -9.66
N ASP A 120 19.77 -5.41 -9.94
CA ASP A 120 20.50 -6.53 -9.35
C ASP A 120 20.87 -6.27 -7.86
N THR A 121 20.77 -5.01 -7.43
CA THR A 121 21.16 -4.59 -6.08
C THR A 121 19.97 -4.24 -5.15
N ILE A 122 18.73 -4.45 -5.61
CA ILE A 122 17.54 -4.19 -4.76
C ILE A 122 17.49 -5.16 -3.58
N ILE A 123 17.74 -6.44 -3.85
CA ILE A 123 17.66 -7.52 -2.85
C ILE A 123 18.89 -7.58 -1.93
N ASP A 124 19.93 -6.81 -2.22
CA ASP A 124 21.12 -6.74 -1.39
C ASP A 124 20.99 -5.70 -0.26
N ASP A 125 19.97 -4.84 -0.31
CA ASP A 125 19.74 -3.79 0.69
C ASP A 125 18.79 -4.26 1.78
N GLU A 126 19.37 -4.64 2.94
CA GLU A 126 18.62 -5.11 4.10
C GLU A 126 17.58 -4.07 4.60
N ASN A 127 17.87 -2.76 4.43
CA ASN A 127 16.94 -1.71 4.82
C ASN A 127 15.67 -1.72 3.97
N ILE A 128 15.78 -2.14 2.71
CA ILE A 128 14.64 -2.30 1.80
C ILE A 128 13.87 -3.58 2.11
N LEU A 129 14.59 -4.70 2.29
CA LEU A 129 13.97 -6.01 2.56
C LEU A 129 13.16 -6.01 3.87
N GLU A 130 13.69 -5.41 4.94
CA GLU A 130 13.00 -5.32 6.23
C GLU A 130 11.59 -4.70 6.09
N ARG A 131 11.45 -3.68 5.25
CA ARG A 131 10.17 -2.98 5.06
C ARG A 131 9.14 -3.76 4.28
N ALA A 132 9.59 -4.52 3.28
CA ALA A 132 8.70 -5.39 2.52
C ALA A 132 8.24 -6.61 3.32
N ALA A 133 9.02 -7.04 4.31
CA ALA A 133 8.80 -8.27 5.06
C ALA A 133 7.45 -8.29 5.79
N SER A 134 7.01 -7.17 6.39
CA SER A 134 5.75 -7.13 7.14
C SER A 134 4.53 -7.32 6.26
N VAL A 135 4.55 -6.77 5.05
CA VAL A 135 3.44 -6.89 4.08
C VAL A 135 3.43 -8.29 3.48
N THR A 136 4.60 -8.80 3.09
CA THR A 136 4.75 -10.16 2.55
C THR A 136 4.26 -11.21 3.57
N ALA A 137 4.70 -11.10 4.82
CA ALA A 137 4.30 -12.02 5.89
C ALA A 137 2.78 -12.01 6.13
N ALA A 138 2.14 -10.85 6.07
CA ALA A 138 0.69 -10.75 6.27
C ALA A 138 -0.11 -11.43 5.14
N TYR A 139 0.37 -11.31 3.90
CA TYR A 139 -0.22 -12.03 2.77
C TYR A 139 0.00 -13.54 2.85
N ASP A 140 1.23 -13.97 3.16
CA ASP A 140 1.57 -15.38 3.29
C ASP A 140 0.77 -16.05 4.41
N ASP A 141 0.65 -15.40 5.56
CA ASP A 141 -0.15 -15.88 6.69
C ASP A 141 -1.63 -16.06 6.31
N PHE A 142 -2.19 -15.10 5.58
CA PHE A 142 -3.55 -15.20 5.11
C PHE A 142 -3.72 -16.31 4.08
N LEU A 143 -2.88 -16.35 3.04
CA LEU A 143 -2.96 -17.35 1.97
C LEU A 143 -2.79 -18.77 2.49
N ASN A 144 -1.82 -19.01 3.36
CA ASN A 144 -1.60 -20.32 3.98
C ASN A 144 -2.81 -20.76 4.79
N SER A 145 -3.36 -19.88 5.62
CA SER A 145 -4.54 -20.18 6.43
C SER A 145 -5.79 -20.42 5.57
N ALA A 146 -5.98 -19.65 4.51
CA ALA A 146 -7.09 -19.82 3.59
C ALA A 146 -6.98 -21.12 2.78
N GLN A 147 -5.77 -21.51 2.40
CA GLN A 147 -5.50 -22.77 1.71
C GLN A 147 -5.72 -23.97 2.63
N GLU A 148 -5.22 -23.93 3.86
CA GLU A 148 -5.44 -24.97 4.87
C GLU A 148 -6.92 -25.17 5.14
N TRP A 149 -7.67 -24.08 5.33
CA TRP A 149 -9.11 -24.13 5.50
C TRP A 149 -9.82 -24.68 4.25
N GLY A 150 -9.43 -24.24 3.04
CA GLY A 150 -9.99 -24.71 1.76
C GLY A 150 -9.73 -26.20 1.49
N ASN A 151 -8.63 -26.76 1.98
CA ASN A 151 -8.30 -28.19 1.89
C ASN A 151 -8.95 -29.03 3.02
N GLY A 152 -9.59 -28.37 3.99
CA GLY A 152 -10.27 -29.02 5.10
C GLY A 152 -11.55 -29.75 4.71
N ASN A 153 -12.30 -30.19 5.72
CA ASN A 153 -13.50 -30.99 5.55
C ASN A 153 -14.79 -30.16 5.37
N TRP A 154 -14.66 -28.91 4.91
CA TRP A 154 -15.78 -27.96 4.76
C TRP A 154 -16.94 -28.47 3.88
N TRP A 155 -16.70 -29.45 3.04
CA TRP A 155 -17.66 -30.10 2.17
C TRP A 155 -18.45 -31.25 2.85
N LYS A 156 -18.05 -31.70 4.06
CA LYS A 156 -18.77 -32.72 4.82
C LYS A 156 -20.03 -32.11 5.42
N GLU A 157 -21.11 -32.87 5.33
CA GLU A 157 -22.38 -32.50 5.94
C GLU A 157 -22.24 -32.33 7.46
N GLY A 158 -22.82 -31.27 8.00
CA GLY A 158 -22.74 -30.94 9.42
C GLY A 158 -21.42 -30.28 9.89
N TRP A 159 -20.39 -30.23 9.04
CA TRP A 159 -19.10 -29.60 9.40
C TRP A 159 -19.22 -28.11 9.75
N LYS A 160 -20.07 -27.36 9.02
CA LYS A 160 -20.28 -25.91 9.18
C LYS A 160 -20.73 -25.48 10.57
N ASP A 161 -21.42 -26.40 11.29
CA ASP A 161 -22.00 -26.13 12.60
C ASP A 161 -21.09 -26.57 13.75
N THR A 162 -19.89 -27.08 13.45
CA THR A 162 -18.95 -27.50 14.47
C THR A 162 -18.21 -26.30 15.08
N PRO A 163 -17.94 -26.30 16.41
CA PRO A 163 -17.13 -25.26 17.03
C PRO A 163 -15.73 -25.11 16.42
N GLN A 164 -15.14 -26.23 15.96
CA GLN A 164 -13.84 -26.23 15.30
C GLN A 164 -13.91 -25.45 13.98
N HIS A 165 -14.91 -25.69 13.14
CA HIS A 165 -15.08 -24.98 11.87
C HIS A 165 -15.28 -23.47 12.10
N GLN A 166 -16.06 -23.09 13.12
CA GLN A 166 -16.26 -21.68 13.48
C GLN A 166 -14.95 -21.01 13.92
N ALA A 167 -14.12 -21.72 14.69
CA ALA A 167 -12.81 -21.23 15.12
C ALA A 167 -11.84 -21.07 13.93
N GLU A 168 -11.80 -22.03 13.02
CA GLU A 168 -10.98 -21.98 11.80
C GLU A 168 -11.38 -20.82 10.89
N ILE A 169 -12.69 -20.62 10.65
CA ILE A 169 -13.19 -19.45 9.89
C ILE A 169 -12.81 -18.14 10.56
N LYS A 170 -12.95 -18.06 11.88
CA LYS A 170 -12.59 -16.84 12.63
C LYS A 170 -11.11 -16.53 12.45
N GLU A 171 -10.23 -17.54 12.46
CA GLU A 171 -8.80 -17.32 12.27
C GLU A 171 -8.44 -16.90 10.83
N VAL A 172 -9.05 -17.49 9.81
CA VAL A 172 -8.90 -17.05 8.41
C VAL A 172 -9.35 -15.59 8.23
N LYS A 173 -10.51 -15.22 8.82
CA LYS A 173 -11.00 -13.84 8.79
C LYS A 173 -10.06 -12.87 9.52
N ARG A 174 -9.47 -13.29 10.64
CA ARG A 174 -8.48 -12.49 11.40
C ARG A 174 -7.26 -12.19 10.52
N LYS A 175 -6.71 -13.21 9.87
CA LYS A 175 -5.56 -13.05 8.98
C LYS A 175 -5.89 -12.21 7.76
N LEU A 176 -7.09 -12.35 7.19
CA LEU A 176 -7.58 -11.45 6.13
C LEU A 176 -7.66 -9.99 6.61
N TYR A 177 -8.19 -9.75 7.80
CA TYR A 177 -8.23 -8.41 8.40
C TYR A 177 -6.82 -7.81 8.52
N ARG A 178 -5.87 -8.59 9.07
CA ARG A 178 -4.46 -8.15 9.19
C ARG A 178 -3.82 -7.88 7.84
N ALA A 179 -4.07 -8.70 6.82
CA ALA A 179 -3.56 -8.49 5.48
C ALA A 179 -4.08 -7.18 4.89
N VAL A 180 -5.40 -6.93 4.91
CA VAL A 180 -5.99 -5.69 4.38
C VAL A 180 -5.54 -4.46 5.17
N ALA A 181 -5.39 -4.56 6.50
CA ALA A 181 -4.88 -3.47 7.33
C ALA A 181 -3.41 -3.14 7.00
N ASN A 182 -2.54 -4.15 6.80
CA ASN A 182 -1.15 -3.93 6.38
C ASN A 182 -1.07 -3.26 5.00
N VAL A 183 -1.94 -3.67 4.06
CA VAL A 183 -2.02 -3.00 2.74
C VAL A 183 -2.46 -1.55 2.89
N ASN A 184 -3.45 -1.28 3.73
CA ASN A 184 -3.89 0.10 3.98
C ASN A 184 -2.77 0.97 4.57
N ILE A 185 -1.93 0.41 5.47
CA ILE A 185 -0.73 1.07 6.00
C ILE A 185 0.32 1.28 4.90
N LEU A 186 0.54 0.29 4.03
CA LEU A 186 1.44 0.39 2.89
C LEU A 186 1.05 1.54 1.97
N GLU A 187 -0.18 1.52 1.48
CA GLU A 187 -0.73 2.49 0.55
C GLU A 187 -0.85 3.91 1.14
N GLY A 188 -1.15 3.99 2.45
CA GLY A 188 -1.40 5.27 3.12
C GLY A 188 -0.18 5.91 3.78
N ILE A 189 0.89 5.16 4.08
CA ILE A 189 2.07 5.67 4.78
C ILE A 189 3.34 5.42 3.98
N ARG A 190 3.71 4.15 3.74
CA ARG A 190 5.03 3.80 3.17
C ARG A 190 5.25 4.41 1.80
N PHE A 191 4.28 4.31 0.91
CA PHE A 191 4.37 4.93 -0.41
C PHE A 191 4.42 6.45 -0.33
N TYR A 192 3.61 7.08 0.51
CA TYR A 192 3.60 8.53 0.64
C TYR A 192 4.89 9.09 1.23
N VAL A 193 5.54 8.38 2.16
CA VAL A 193 6.87 8.73 2.67
C VAL A 193 7.88 8.69 1.53
N SER A 194 7.83 7.65 0.71
CA SER A 194 8.68 7.50 -0.45
C SER A 194 8.43 8.58 -1.51
N PHE A 195 7.16 8.88 -1.81
CA PHE A 195 6.79 9.92 -2.79
C PHE A 195 7.26 11.31 -2.39
N ALA A 196 7.31 11.62 -1.08
CA ALA A 196 7.80 12.91 -0.59
C ALA A 196 9.23 13.21 -1.06
N CYS A 197 10.11 12.21 -1.15
CA CYS A 197 11.46 12.37 -1.67
C CYS A 197 11.45 12.72 -3.17
N SER A 198 10.64 12.02 -3.96
CA SER A 198 10.51 12.29 -5.40
C SER A 198 9.94 13.68 -5.67
N PHE A 199 8.96 14.12 -4.88
CA PHE A 199 8.37 15.46 -5.00
C PHE A 199 9.36 16.55 -4.61
N ALA A 200 10.21 16.31 -3.59
CA ALA A 200 11.26 17.25 -3.21
C ALA A 200 12.27 17.51 -4.36
N PHE A 201 12.61 16.49 -5.14
CA PHE A 201 13.40 16.68 -6.37
C PHE A 201 12.65 17.55 -7.38
N GLY A 202 11.38 17.27 -7.63
CA GLY A 202 10.54 18.07 -8.55
C GLY A 202 10.41 19.55 -8.16
N GLU A 203 10.27 19.84 -6.87
CA GLU A 203 10.25 21.22 -6.34
C GLU A 203 11.58 21.96 -6.60
N LEU A 204 12.70 21.26 -6.59
CA LEU A 204 14.02 21.78 -6.93
C LEU A 204 14.27 21.88 -8.44
N LYS A 205 13.27 21.60 -9.27
CA LYS A 205 13.37 21.54 -10.74
C LYS A 205 14.39 20.50 -11.24
N MET A 206 14.59 19.44 -10.47
CA MET A 206 15.42 18.29 -10.80
C MET A 206 14.54 17.06 -10.91
N MET A 207 14.87 16.12 -11.80
CA MET A 207 14.15 14.86 -11.95
C MET A 207 12.62 15.05 -12.13
N GLU A 208 12.23 16.11 -12.86
CA GLU A 208 10.83 16.53 -12.99
C GLU A 208 9.96 15.49 -13.70
N GLY A 209 10.51 14.76 -14.66
CA GLY A 209 9.82 13.66 -15.34
C GLY A 209 9.53 12.51 -14.39
N SER A 210 10.51 12.08 -13.60
CA SER A 210 10.32 11.07 -12.56
C SER A 210 9.32 11.52 -11.51
N ALA A 211 9.39 12.76 -11.03
CA ALA A 211 8.43 13.32 -10.10
C ALA A 211 7.00 13.34 -10.69
N LYS A 212 6.87 13.61 -12.01
CA LYS A 212 5.60 13.55 -12.71
C LYS A 212 5.03 12.12 -12.76
N ILE A 213 5.86 11.13 -13.09
CA ILE A 213 5.45 9.71 -13.08
C ILE A 213 5.01 9.32 -11.66
N VAL A 214 5.80 9.62 -10.64
CA VAL A 214 5.46 9.33 -9.23
C VAL A 214 4.16 10.04 -8.82
N SER A 215 3.87 11.23 -9.35
CA SER A 215 2.59 11.91 -9.06
C SER A 215 1.37 11.18 -9.64
N LEU A 216 1.53 10.50 -10.78
CA LEU A 216 0.48 9.67 -11.36
C LEU A 216 0.30 8.38 -10.55
N ILE A 217 1.39 7.75 -10.12
CA ILE A 217 1.37 6.61 -9.20
C ILE A 217 0.67 7.00 -7.90
N ALA A 218 1.07 8.09 -7.24
CA ALA A 218 0.47 8.55 -5.98
C ALA A 218 -1.04 8.84 -6.09
N ARG A 219 -1.51 9.31 -7.24
CA ARG A 219 -2.94 9.45 -7.52
C ARG A 219 -3.66 8.11 -7.51
N ASP A 220 -3.04 7.10 -8.10
CA ASP A 220 -3.58 5.75 -8.19
C ASP A 220 -3.58 5.07 -6.81
N GLU A 221 -2.48 5.21 -6.03
CA GLU A 221 -2.36 4.69 -4.66
C GLU A 221 -3.43 5.28 -3.72
N ASN A 222 -3.83 6.52 -3.96
CA ASN A 222 -4.96 7.08 -3.20
C ASN A 222 -6.28 6.35 -3.47
N GLN A 223 -6.48 5.75 -4.66
CA GLN A 223 -7.66 4.91 -4.93
C GLN A 223 -7.55 3.56 -4.21
N HIS A 224 -6.37 2.95 -4.21
CA HIS A 224 -6.09 1.70 -3.50
C HIS A 224 -6.31 1.86 -2.00
N LEU A 225 -5.80 2.94 -1.43
CA LEU A 225 -6.05 3.31 -0.03
C LEU A 225 -7.55 3.44 0.28
N VAL A 226 -8.31 4.10 -0.58
CA VAL A 226 -9.76 4.26 -0.38
C VAL A 226 -10.50 2.93 -0.52
N VAL A 227 -10.07 2.03 -1.41
CA VAL A 227 -10.68 0.70 -1.55
C VAL A 227 -10.46 -0.11 -0.27
N THR A 228 -9.22 -0.20 0.23
CA THR A 228 -8.92 -0.91 1.49
C THR A 228 -9.63 -0.29 2.68
N GLN A 229 -9.68 1.04 2.77
CA GLN A 229 -10.43 1.76 3.81
C GLN A 229 -11.92 1.42 3.76
N THR A 230 -12.50 1.36 2.56
CA THR A 230 -13.92 1.00 2.38
C THR A 230 -14.20 -0.42 2.87
N ILE A 231 -13.29 -1.37 2.60
CA ILE A 231 -13.40 -2.74 3.07
C ILE A 231 -13.40 -2.78 4.61
N LEU A 232 -12.41 -2.13 5.25
CA LEU A 232 -12.27 -2.09 6.70
C LEU A 232 -13.48 -1.42 7.37
N ASP A 233 -13.98 -0.33 6.80
CA ASP A 233 -15.18 0.36 7.28
C ASP A 233 -16.45 -0.50 7.16
N LYS A 234 -16.58 -1.26 6.07
CA LYS A 234 -17.72 -2.17 5.89
C LYS A 234 -17.68 -3.33 6.87
N TRP A 235 -16.50 -3.86 7.16
CA TRP A 235 -16.36 -4.90 8.19
C TRP A 235 -16.70 -4.37 9.59
N LYS A 236 -16.32 -3.13 9.89
CA LYS A 236 -16.62 -2.50 11.19
C LYS A 236 -18.11 -2.21 11.39
N LYS A 237 -18.80 -1.80 10.32
CA LYS A 237 -20.20 -1.31 10.34
C LYS A 237 -21.21 -2.33 9.78
N GLY A 238 -20.74 -3.44 9.22
CA GLY A 238 -21.57 -4.44 8.52
C GLY A 238 -22.21 -5.44 9.46
N ASP A 239 -22.87 -6.44 8.87
CA ASP A 239 -23.68 -7.44 9.56
C ASP A 239 -22.91 -8.74 9.88
N ASP A 240 -21.56 -8.71 9.81
CA ASP A 240 -20.73 -9.85 10.19
C ASP A 240 -20.24 -9.73 11.65
N PRO A 241 -20.92 -10.39 12.60
CA PRO A 241 -20.57 -10.26 14.02
C PRO A 241 -19.20 -10.85 14.34
N VAL A 242 -18.74 -11.86 13.60
CA VAL A 242 -17.42 -12.46 13.77
C VAL A 242 -16.33 -11.46 13.37
N MET A 243 -16.51 -10.74 12.26
CA MET A 243 -15.55 -9.72 11.84
C MET A 243 -15.53 -8.53 12.81
N GLN A 244 -16.69 -8.12 13.35
CA GLN A 244 -16.75 -7.07 14.34
C GLN A 244 -16.05 -7.45 15.66
N GLU A 245 -16.16 -8.71 16.07
CA GLU A 245 -15.43 -9.24 17.23
C GLU A 245 -13.92 -9.23 16.97
N ILE A 246 -13.48 -9.71 15.81
CA ILE A 246 -12.07 -9.69 15.38
C ILE A 246 -11.49 -8.26 15.42
N ILE A 247 -12.21 -7.28 14.87
CA ILE A 247 -11.73 -5.89 14.85
C ILE A 247 -11.49 -5.36 16.28
N LYS A 248 -12.34 -5.72 17.24
CA LYS A 248 -12.13 -5.34 18.64
C LYS A 248 -10.95 -6.08 19.28
N GLU A 249 -10.80 -7.37 19.00
CA GLU A 249 -9.68 -8.18 19.50
C GLU A 249 -8.32 -7.73 18.91
N GLU A 250 -8.33 -7.21 17.70
CA GLU A 250 -7.14 -6.80 16.95
C GLU A 250 -6.77 -5.32 17.13
N GLU A 251 -7.45 -4.58 17.98
CA GLU A 251 -7.20 -3.15 18.17
C GLU A 251 -5.75 -2.87 18.62
N GLU A 252 -5.24 -3.60 19.61
CA GLU A 252 -3.85 -3.47 20.08
C GLU A 252 -2.83 -3.86 19.01
N TRP A 253 -3.13 -4.93 18.25
CA TRP A 253 -2.30 -5.32 17.13
C TRP A 253 -2.24 -4.22 16.08
N LEU A 254 -3.37 -3.61 15.73
CA LEU A 254 -3.43 -2.54 14.73
C LEU A 254 -2.59 -1.32 15.17
N TYR A 255 -2.69 -0.90 16.45
CA TYR A 255 -1.84 0.15 17.00
C TYR A 255 -0.35 -0.20 16.89
N SER A 256 0.00 -1.44 17.23
CA SER A 256 1.38 -1.93 17.14
C SER A 256 1.88 -1.93 15.69
N ALA A 257 1.02 -2.28 14.72
CA ALA A 257 1.36 -2.27 13.30
C ALA A 257 1.64 -0.84 12.80
N PHE A 258 0.82 0.15 13.21
CA PHE A 258 1.08 1.55 12.91
C PHE A 258 2.38 2.06 13.56
N ALA A 259 2.58 1.79 14.85
CA ALA A 259 3.80 2.19 15.57
C ALA A 259 5.06 1.59 14.92
N LYS A 260 5.02 0.31 14.60
CA LYS A 260 6.11 -0.38 13.90
C LYS A 260 6.40 0.26 12.54
N CYS A 261 5.36 0.57 11.75
CA CYS A 261 5.52 1.25 10.47
C CYS A 261 6.19 2.62 10.64
N VAL A 262 5.76 3.42 11.62
CA VAL A 262 6.36 4.73 11.91
C VAL A 262 7.85 4.60 12.24
N ASP A 263 8.22 3.65 13.10
CA ASP A 263 9.61 3.43 13.50
C ASP A 263 10.47 2.96 12.30
N GLU A 264 9.93 2.07 11.47
CA GLU A 264 10.61 1.59 10.26
C GLU A 264 10.82 2.72 9.26
N GLU A 265 9.82 3.58 9.03
CA GLU A 265 9.94 4.69 8.09
C GLU A 265 10.85 5.83 8.63
N LYS A 266 10.95 6.02 9.93
CA LYS A 266 11.96 6.92 10.52
C LYS A 266 13.38 6.40 10.32
N ARG A 267 13.62 5.10 10.56
CA ARG A 267 14.93 4.49 10.24
C ARG A 267 15.26 4.60 8.74
N TRP A 268 14.24 4.52 7.88
CA TRP A 268 14.42 4.78 6.47
C TRP A 268 14.83 6.22 6.18
N ALA A 269 14.25 7.20 6.86
CA ALA A 269 14.65 8.58 6.74
C ALA A 269 16.12 8.79 7.19
N GLU A 270 16.53 8.19 8.32
CA GLU A 270 17.93 8.18 8.76
C GLU A 270 18.87 7.60 7.70
N TYR A 271 18.51 6.44 7.14
CA TYR A 271 19.28 5.79 6.08
C TYR A 271 19.38 6.65 4.82
N LEU A 272 18.28 7.24 4.35
CA LEU A 272 18.27 8.09 3.15
C LEU A 272 19.16 9.34 3.30
N PHE A 273 19.14 9.97 4.46
CA PHE A 273 19.85 11.24 4.69
C PHE A 273 21.17 11.09 5.43
N ARG A 274 21.71 9.87 5.58
CA ARG A 274 22.97 9.61 6.29
C ARG A 274 24.18 10.36 5.76
N ASP A 275 24.24 10.58 4.45
CA ASP A 275 25.36 11.23 3.76
C ASP A 275 25.10 12.73 3.48
N GLY A 276 23.91 13.21 3.81
CA GLY A 276 23.54 14.62 3.62
C GLY A 276 22.06 14.81 3.28
N SER A 277 21.62 16.05 3.33
CA SER A 277 20.21 16.42 3.10
C SER A 277 20.01 17.10 1.73
N MET A 278 18.75 17.23 1.34
CA MET A 278 18.31 18.05 0.22
C MET A 278 17.82 19.41 0.74
N ILE A 279 17.83 20.43 -0.14
CA ILE A 279 17.14 21.67 0.15
C ILE A 279 15.63 21.37 0.28
N GLY A 280 15.03 21.75 1.38
CA GLY A 280 13.60 21.54 1.64
C GLY A 280 13.22 20.16 2.21
N LEU A 281 14.15 19.18 2.24
CA LEU A 281 13.89 17.87 2.83
C LEU A 281 15.14 17.30 3.52
N ASN A 282 14.95 16.84 4.75
CA ASN A 282 15.95 16.17 5.57
C ASN A 282 15.30 15.11 6.45
N GLU A 283 16.11 14.33 7.16
CA GLU A 283 15.67 13.27 8.07
C GLU A 283 14.57 13.75 9.03
N LYS A 284 14.78 14.86 9.71
CA LYS A 284 13.83 15.40 10.70
C LYS A 284 12.48 15.75 10.08
N LEU A 285 12.48 16.42 8.92
CA LEU A 285 11.25 16.81 8.22
C LEU A 285 10.50 15.59 7.70
N LEU A 286 11.22 14.60 7.15
CA LEU A 286 10.61 13.37 6.68
C LEU A 286 10.03 12.57 7.85
N SER A 287 10.73 12.46 8.98
CA SER A 287 10.24 11.81 10.20
C SER A 287 8.98 12.48 10.76
N GLN A 288 8.92 13.81 10.76
CA GLN A 288 7.70 14.55 11.14
C GLN A 288 6.54 14.28 10.18
N TYR A 289 6.82 14.16 8.89
CA TYR A 289 5.81 13.82 7.89
C TYR A 289 5.28 12.40 8.09
N VAL A 290 6.15 11.43 8.40
CA VAL A 290 5.76 10.06 8.77
C VAL A 290 4.77 10.05 9.93
N GLU A 291 5.09 10.76 11.01
CA GLU A 291 4.20 10.86 12.18
C GLU A 291 2.86 11.50 11.82
N TRP A 292 2.90 12.57 11.05
CA TRP A 292 1.68 13.28 10.64
C TRP A 292 0.75 12.39 9.80
N ILE A 293 1.27 11.70 8.79
CA ILE A 293 0.47 10.86 7.90
C ILE A 293 -0.07 9.63 8.64
N ALA A 294 0.75 9.01 9.50
CA ALA A 294 0.34 7.89 10.32
C ALA A 294 -0.78 8.26 11.30
N ASN A 295 -0.65 9.40 11.98
CA ASN A 295 -1.70 9.92 12.86
C ASN A 295 -2.99 10.21 12.10
N LYS A 296 -2.90 10.81 10.91
CA LYS A 296 -4.07 11.07 10.05
C LYS A 296 -4.77 9.77 9.65
N LEU A 297 -4.02 8.75 9.25
CA LEU A 297 -4.58 7.47 8.84
C LEU A 297 -5.15 6.67 10.02
N SER A 298 -4.46 6.64 11.16
CA SER A 298 -4.91 5.94 12.37
C SER A 298 -6.22 6.50 12.91
N LEU A 299 -6.44 7.81 12.86
CA LEU A 299 -7.70 8.44 13.27
C LEU A 299 -8.91 7.99 12.45
N ILE A 300 -8.70 7.55 11.21
CA ILE A 300 -9.77 7.01 10.36
C ILE A 300 -10.14 5.60 10.82
N HIS A 301 -9.15 4.80 11.25
CA HIS A 301 -9.36 3.41 11.70
C HIS A 301 -9.93 3.32 13.12
N ILE A 302 -9.51 4.25 13.99
CA ILE A 302 -9.79 4.22 15.41
C ILE A 302 -10.82 5.32 15.69
N SER A 303 -12.09 4.97 15.67
CA SER A 303 -13.13 5.91 16.08
C SER A 303 -13.28 5.91 17.61
N GLU A 304 -12.80 7.01 18.23
CA GLU A 304 -13.19 7.65 19.47
C GLU A 304 -12.76 7.03 20.81
N PRO A 305 -12.65 7.90 21.82
CA PRO A 305 -11.89 9.16 21.88
C PRO A 305 -10.99 9.25 23.11
N THR A 306 -9.75 8.98 23.00
CA THR A 306 -8.79 9.61 23.89
C THR A 306 -7.76 10.32 23.02
N ARG A 307 -8.02 11.62 22.85
CA ARG A 307 -7.15 12.57 22.17
C ARG A 307 -5.73 12.48 22.72
N PRO A 308 -4.74 12.01 21.95
CA PRO A 308 -3.38 12.43 22.23
C PRO A 308 -3.31 13.93 21.91
N GLU A 309 -2.62 14.67 22.76
CA GLU A 309 -2.49 16.11 22.65
C GLU A 309 -1.99 16.50 21.25
N ARG A 310 -2.58 17.58 20.72
CA ARG A 310 -2.24 18.17 19.43
C ARG A 310 -0.75 18.42 19.36
N ILE A 311 -0.05 17.64 18.56
CA ILE A 311 1.28 18.00 18.09
C ILE A 311 1.11 19.20 17.17
N SER A 312 1.81 20.27 17.52
CA SER A 312 1.82 21.57 16.87
C SER A 312 2.04 21.42 15.36
N TYR A 313 1.09 21.93 14.60
CA TYR A 313 1.10 21.93 13.14
C TYR A 313 2.24 22.80 12.60
N ALA A 314 3.19 22.19 11.91
CA ALA A 314 3.91 22.85 10.85
C ALA A 314 3.15 22.56 9.55
N VAL A 315 2.42 23.57 9.06
CA VAL A 315 1.62 23.47 7.83
C VAL A 315 2.60 23.49 6.66
N PHE A 316 2.78 22.35 6.01
CA PHE A 316 3.24 22.33 4.63
C PHE A 316 2.04 22.55 3.72
N CYS A 317 1.81 23.81 3.35
CA CYS A 317 1.00 24.15 2.20
C CYS A 317 1.82 23.86 0.93
N LEU A 318 1.64 22.70 0.34
CA LEU A 318 1.86 22.54 -1.09
C LEU A 318 0.69 23.25 -1.79
N LYS A 319 0.96 24.43 -2.33
CA LYS A 319 0.05 25.13 -3.24
C LYS A 319 0.13 24.52 -4.61
#